data_6b1e32dc66d692f273afa1d5900320d5
#
_entry.id   6b1e32dc66d692f273afa1d5900320d5
#
_cell.length_a   1.000
_cell.length_b   1.000
_cell.length_c   1.000
_cell.angle_alpha   90.00
_cell.angle_beta   90.00
_cell.angle_gamma   90.00
#
_symmetry.space_group_name_H-M   'P 1'
#
loop_
_entity.id
_entity.type
_entity.pdbx_description
1 polymer ?
#
loop_
_entity_poly.entity_id
_entity_poly.type
_entity_poly.pdbx_seq_one_letter_code
_entity_poly.pdbx_strand_id
1 'polypeptide(L)'
;MAFNQIIILGNLGKDAEVKALENGTKVITFNIAVTERWKDKNEQDQEHTDWFTVDYFTMSDKVAQYLKKGTSVMVEGRMTSREYEKDGQKRTAWSVRVNNLQLLGGKKDDVKSDTSDAPF
;
A
#
# COMPACT_ATOMS: atom_id res chain seq x y z
N MET A 1 -0.62 25.42 10.31
CA MET A 1 -0.39 24.08 10.79
C MET A 1 -1.17 23.07 9.97
N ALA A 2 -0.63 21.93 9.68
CA ALA A 2 -1.32 20.94 8.85
C ALA A 2 -1.06 19.54 9.38
N PHE A 3 -2.05 18.68 9.24
CA PHE A 3 -1.92 17.30 9.68
C PHE A 3 -2.57 16.39 8.64
N ASN A 4 -1.86 15.35 8.25
CA ASN A 4 -2.34 14.45 7.22
C ASN A 4 -1.71 13.09 7.49
N GLN A 5 -2.51 12.13 7.86
CA GLN A 5 -2.00 10.81 8.16
C GLN A 5 -2.99 9.76 7.71
N ILE A 6 -2.50 8.69 7.14
CA ILE A 6 -3.33 7.59 6.73
C ILE A 6 -2.63 6.30 7.11
N ILE A 7 -3.39 5.32 7.56
CA ILE A 7 -2.88 4.01 7.87
C ILE A 7 -3.68 3.01 7.07
N ILE A 8 -2.98 2.16 6.32
CA ILE A 8 -3.64 1.21 5.45
C ILE A 8 -3.13 -0.18 5.73
N LEU A 9 -4.05 -1.11 5.86
CA LEU A 9 -3.72 -2.50 6.02
C LEU A 9 -4.40 -3.25 4.89
N GLY A 10 -3.65 -3.95 4.08
CA GLY A 10 -4.22 -4.67 2.96
C GLY A 10 -3.19 -5.54 2.27
N ASN A 11 -3.52 -5.96 1.06
CA ASN A 11 -2.67 -6.86 0.31
C ASN A 11 -2.24 -6.25 -1.00
N LEU A 12 -1.04 -6.60 -1.45
CA LEU A 12 -0.57 -6.09 -2.72
C LEU A 12 -1.31 -6.75 -3.86
N GLY A 13 -1.68 -5.97 -4.84
CA GLY A 13 -2.36 -6.48 -6.02
C GLY A 13 -1.41 -7.00 -7.08
N LYS A 14 -0.15 -6.59 -7.02
CA LYS A 14 0.85 -7.09 -7.92
C LYS A 14 2.20 -6.81 -7.30
N ASP A 15 3.27 -7.32 -7.91
CA ASP A 15 4.60 -7.12 -7.37
C ASP A 15 4.95 -5.64 -7.43
N ALA A 16 5.73 -5.20 -6.47
CA ALA A 16 6.15 -3.82 -6.42
C ALA A 16 7.16 -3.52 -7.53
N GLU A 17 7.21 -2.26 -7.92
CA GLU A 17 8.16 -1.81 -8.93
C GLU A 17 9.14 -0.86 -8.29
N VAL A 18 10.40 -0.93 -8.70
CA VAL A 18 11.44 -0.09 -8.13
C VAL A 18 11.98 0.83 -9.21
N LYS A 19 12.10 2.11 -8.91
CA LYS A 19 12.69 3.06 -9.79
C LYS A 19 13.83 3.75 -9.10
N ALA A 20 14.95 3.93 -9.78
CA ALA A 20 16.09 4.62 -9.21
C ALA A 20 16.03 6.09 -9.61
N LEU A 21 16.26 6.97 -8.66
CA LEU A 21 16.29 8.39 -8.92
C LEU A 21 17.75 8.84 -9.06
N GLU A 22 17.94 10.06 -9.55
CA GLU A 22 19.29 10.50 -9.84
C GLU A 22 20.16 10.62 -8.63
N ASN A 23 19.60 10.91 -7.49
CA ASN A 23 20.44 11.13 -6.32
C ASN A 23 20.68 9.85 -5.53
N GLY A 24 20.41 8.70 -6.09
CA GLY A 24 20.65 7.46 -5.38
C GLY A 24 19.48 6.95 -4.58
N THR A 25 18.45 7.76 -4.45
CA THR A 25 17.24 7.32 -3.77
C THR A 25 16.44 6.41 -4.69
N LYS A 26 15.75 5.45 -4.12
CA LYS A 26 14.89 4.58 -4.89
C LYS A 26 13.46 4.76 -4.46
N VAL A 27 12.54 4.60 -5.39
CA VAL A 27 11.13 4.68 -5.09
C VAL A 27 10.53 3.33 -5.37
N ILE A 28 9.90 2.74 -4.37
CA ILE A 28 9.24 1.46 -4.53
C ILE A 28 7.76 1.77 -4.60
N THR A 29 7.12 1.46 -5.72
CA THR A 29 5.71 1.77 -5.94
C THR A 29 4.92 0.49 -5.98
N PHE A 30 3.84 0.46 -5.26
CA PHE A 30 2.97 -0.71 -5.26
C PHE A 30 1.55 -0.30 -4.95
N ASN A 31 0.61 -1.20 -5.21
CA ASN A 31 -0.80 -0.94 -4.98
C ASN A 31 -1.28 -1.85 -3.87
N ILE A 32 -2.08 -1.31 -2.97
CA ILE A 32 -2.64 -2.07 -1.88
C ILE A 32 -4.15 -2.12 -2.03
N ALA A 33 -4.70 -3.32 -1.94
CA ALA A 33 -6.13 -3.52 -2.00
C ALA A 33 -6.64 -3.65 -0.58
N VAL A 34 -7.61 -2.82 -0.22
CA VAL A 34 -8.25 -2.89 1.08
C VAL A 34 -9.67 -3.32 0.83
N THR A 35 -10.01 -4.51 1.25
CA THR A 35 -11.32 -5.09 0.95
C THR A 35 -12.14 -5.16 2.21
N GLU A 36 -13.37 -4.63 2.12
CA GLU A 36 -14.30 -4.70 3.22
C GLU A 36 -15.42 -5.64 2.83
N ARG A 37 -15.88 -6.43 3.76
CA ARG A 37 -16.98 -7.32 3.52
C ARG A 37 -18.01 -7.12 4.60
N TRP A 38 -19.29 -7.15 4.21
CA TRP A 38 -20.36 -6.97 5.17
C TRP A 38 -21.64 -7.63 4.65
N LYS A 39 -22.64 -7.69 5.49
CA LYS A 39 -23.93 -8.21 5.08
C LYS A 39 -24.91 -7.07 5.03
N ASP A 40 -25.72 -7.05 3.98
CA ASP A 40 -26.67 -5.96 3.85
C ASP A 40 -27.94 -6.34 4.60
N LYS A 41 -28.99 -5.52 4.48
CA LYS A 41 -30.17 -5.75 5.20
C LYS A 41 -30.83 -7.05 4.85
N ASN A 42 -30.61 -7.59 3.68
CA ASN A 42 -31.20 -8.85 3.28
C ASN A 42 -30.25 -10.00 3.59
N GLU A 43 -29.24 -9.74 4.41
CA GLU A 43 -28.27 -10.75 4.80
C GLU A 43 -27.50 -11.31 3.63
N GLN A 44 -27.34 -10.52 2.58
CA GLN A 44 -26.54 -10.92 1.45
C GLN A 44 -25.15 -10.40 1.63
N ASP A 45 -24.16 -11.20 1.27
CA ASP A 45 -22.77 -10.80 1.43
C ASP A 45 -22.41 -9.73 0.41
N GLN A 46 -21.77 -8.67 0.86
CA GLN A 46 -21.33 -7.59 0.02
C GLN A 46 -19.84 -7.40 0.19
N GLU A 47 -19.20 -6.86 -0.82
CA GLU A 47 -17.77 -6.68 -0.78
C GLU A 47 -17.40 -5.42 -1.54
N HIS A 48 -16.44 -4.68 -1.03
CA HIS A 48 -15.96 -3.48 -1.69
C HIS A 48 -14.46 -3.40 -1.51
N THR A 49 -13.75 -3.11 -2.57
CA THR A 49 -12.30 -3.01 -2.53
C THR A 49 -11.87 -1.62 -2.95
N ASP A 50 -11.05 -0.99 -2.11
CA ASP A 50 -10.44 0.28 -2.46
C ASP A 50 -8.99 0.01 -2.78
N TRP A 51 -8.49 0.67 -3.79
CA TRP A 51 -7.11 0.51 -4.22
C TRP A 51 -6.33 1.76 -3.92
N PHE A 52 -5.16 1.59 -3.30
CA PHE A 52 -4.32 2.72 -2.98
C PHE A 52 -2.97 2.56 -3.65
N THR A 53 -2.49 3.62 -4.28
CA THR A 53 -1.17 3.64 -4.87
C THR A 53 -0.21 4.16 -3.81
N VAL A 54 0.87 3.45 -3.58
CA VAL A 54 1.77 3.74 -2.50
C VAL A 54 3.18 3.92 -3.01
N ASP A 55 3.85 4.97 -2.56
CA ASP A 55 5.23 5.24 -2.93
C ASP A 55 6.08 5.23 -1.69
N TYR A 56 7.11 4.43 -1.70
CA TYR A 56 8.02 4.33 -0.57
C TYR A 56 9.41 4.77 -1.04
N PHE A 57 9.88 5.89 -0.52
CA PHE A 57 11.18 6.41 -0.89
C PHE A 57 12.22 5.87 0.07
N THR A 58 13.29 5.28 -0.44
CA THR A 58 14.26 4.64 0.41
C THR A 58 15.60 4.60 -0.30
N MET A 59 16.68 4.49 0.46
CA MET A 59 17.98 4.36 -0.14
C MET A 59 18.30 2.91 -0.46
N SER A 60 17.60 1.97 0.15
CA SER A 60 17.84 0.57 -0.08
C SER A 60 16.56 -0.09 -0.56
N ASP A 61 16.63 -0.86 -1.63
CA ASP A 61 15.43 -1.49 -2.15
C ASP A 61 15.35 -2.95 -1.71
N LYS A 62 16.02 -3.33 -0.64
CA LYS A 62 15.98 -4.71 -0.22
C LYS A 62 14.57 -5.18 0.12
N VAL A 63 13.75 -4.30 0.66
CA VAL A 63 12.41 -4.72 1.05
C VAL A 63 11.56 -5.04 -0.16
N ALA A 64 11.92 -4.54 -1.34
CA ALA A 64 11.10 -4.78 -2.52
C ALA A 64 10.98 -6.26 -2.85
N GLN A 65 11.97 -7.05 -2.49
CA GLN A 65 11.92 -8.46 -2.82
C GLN A 65 10.83 -9.17 -2.05
N TYR A 66 10.32 -8.55 -0.97
CA TYR A 66 9.23 -9.16 -0.22
C TYR A 66 7.88 -8.55 -0.59
N LEU A 67 7.85 -7.53 -1.42
CA LEU A 67 6.60 -6.87 -1.78
C LEU A 67 6.05 -7.49 -3.05
N LYS A 68 5.49 -8.67 -2.90
CA LYS A 68 4.97 -9.43 -4.03
C LYS A 68 3.47 -9.51 -3.97
N LYS A 69 2.87 -9.86 -5.08
CA LYS A 69 1.43 -9.97 -5.16
C LYS A 69 0.90 -10.84 -4.04
N GLY A 70 -0.11 -10.38 -3.35
CA GLY A 70 -0.74 -11.13 -2.27
C GLY A 70 -0.15 -10.92 -0.90
N THR A 71 0.98 -10.24 -0.80
CA THR A 71 1.60 -10.00 0.49
C THR A 71 0.77 -9.02 1.31
N SER A 72 0.61 -9.28 2.59
CA SER A 72 -0.11 -8.40 3.48
C SER A 72 0.85 -7.39 4.07
N VAL A 73 0.48 -6.13 4.05
CA VAL A 73 1.32 -5.08 4.57
C VAL A 73 0.49 -4.05 5.32
N MET A 74 1.14 -3.34 6.22
CA MET A 74 0.55 -2.18 6.85
C MET A 74 1.44 -1.00 6.53
N VAL A 75 0.85 0.08 6.06
CA VAL A 75 1.59 1.27 5.71
C VAL A 75 1.04 2.44 6.46
N GLU A 76 1.92 3.27 6.95
CA GLU A 76 1.51 4.51 7.61
C GLU A 76 2.21 5.65 6.88
N GLY A 77 1.50 6.65 6.48
CA GLY A 77 2.07 7.77 5.77
C GLY A 77 1.08 8.87 5.59
N ARG A 78 1.17 9.57 4.49
CA ARG A 78 0.27 10.66 4.23
C ARG A 78 -0.17 10.63 2.78
N MET A 79 -1.33 11.17 2.52
CA MET A 79 -1.83 11.27 1.17
C MET A 79 -1.19 12.46 0.50
N THR A 80 -0.74 12.28 -0.72
CA THR A 80 -0.21 13.40 -1.50
C THR A 80 -0.87 13.36 -2.86
N SER A 81 -0.88 14.51 -3.51
CA SER A 81 -1.45 14.60 -4.84
C SER A 81 -0.46 15.25 -5.76
N ARG A 82 -0.55 14.95 -7.02
CA ARG A 82 0.23 15.66 -8.00
C ARG A 82 -0.63 15.87 -9.22
N GLU A 83 -0.40 16.93 -9.93
CA GLU A 83 -1.15 17.21 -11.12
C GLU A 83 -0.38 16.75 -12.33
N TYR A 84 -1.07 16.29 -13.33
CA TYR A 84 -0.44 15.89 -14.58
C TYR A 84 -1.43 16.15 -15.70
N GLU A 85 -0.94 16.13 -16.91
CA GLU A 85 -1.77 16.36 -18.06
C GLU A 85 -1.90 15.09 -18.85
N LYS A 86 -3.10 14.78 -19.28
CA LYS A 86 -3.32 13.65 -20.15
C LYS A 86 -4.34 14.06 -21.18
N ASP A 87 -4.02 13.91 -22.45
CA ASP A 87 -4.91 14.26 -23.55
C ASP A 87 -5.37 15.70 -23.44
N GLY A 88 -4.47 16.57 -23.01
CA GLY A 88 -4.81 17.99 -22.92
C GLY A 88 -5.61 18.37 -21.72
N GLN A 89 -5.90 17.46 -20.83
CA GLN A 89 -6.68 17.76 -19.64
C GLN A 89 -5.85 17.60 -18.40
N LYS A 90 -6.07 18.51 -17.45
CA LYS A 90 -5.35 18.43 -16.21
C LYS A 90 -6.03 17.43 -15.31
N ARG A 91 -5.25 16.58 -14.70
CA ARG A 91 -5.78 15.54 -13.80
C ARG A 91 -4.97 15.53 -12.54
N THR A 92 -5.55 14.97 -11.50
CA THR A 92 -4.88 14.87 -10.20
C THR A 92 -4.74 13.40 -9.84
N ALA A 93 -3.54 13.02 -9.48
CA ALA A 93 -3.30 11.65 -9.03
C ALA A 93 -2.97 11.69 -7.55
N TRP A 94 -3.60 10.80 -6.79
CA TRP A 94 -3.38 10.70 -5.37
C TRP A 94 -2.55 9.46 -5.05
N SER A 95 -1.65 9.58 -4.11
CA SER A 95 -0.88 8.42 -3.68
C SER A 95 -0.54 8.58 -2.21
N VAL A 96 -0.11 7.49 -1.60
CA VAL A 96 0.28 7.49 -0.20
C VAL A 96 1.79 7.49 -0.16
N ARG A 97 2.37 8.47 0.52
CA ARG A 97 3.80 8.51 0.69
C ARG A 97 4.12 7.90 2.02
N VAL A 98 4.85 6.79 2.01
CA VAL A 98 5.02 5.97 3.18
C VAL A 98 6.06 6.52 4.13
N ASN A 99 5.73 6.58 5.41
CA ASN A 99 6.69 6.88 6.44
C ASN A 99 7.11 5.58 7.13
N ASN A 100 6.18 4.66 7.32
CA ASN A 100 6.49 3.39 7.95
C ASN A 100 5.84 2.26 7.18
N LEU A 101 6.57 1.18 6.98
CA LEU A 101 6.07 0.03 6.25
C LEU A 101 6.32 -1.20 7.10
N GLN A 102 5.30 -2.02 7.25
CA GLN A 102 5.45 -3.23 8.02
C GLN A 102 4.90 -4.40 7.23
N LEU A 103 5.70 -5.44 7.09
CA LEU A 103 5.26 -6.62 6.38
C LEU A 103 4.59 -7.55 7.39
N LEU A 104 3.42 -8.04 7.02
CA LEU A 104 2.66 -8.87 7.93
C LEU A 104 2.67 -10.33 7.51
N GLY A 105 3.56 -10.70 6.64
CA GLY A 105 3.59 -12.07 6.17
C GLY A 105 2.64 -12.23 5.03
N GLY A 106 2.60 -12.98 4.27
CA GLY A 106 1.73 -13.12 3.24
C GLY A 106 1.49 -14.52 3.01
N LYS A 107 2.40 -15.38 3.39
CA LYS A 107 2.22 -16.67 3.11
C LYS A 107 1.82 -17.35 4.30
N LYS A 108 0.95 -18.25 4.21
CA LYS A 108 0.49 -18.83 5.27
C LYS A 108 1.46 -19.54 6.05
N ASP A 109 2.43 -19.98 5.52
CA ASP A 109 3.32 -20.70 6.32
C ASP A 109 4.00 -19.84 7.29
N ASP A 110 3.84 -18.63 7.25
CA ASP A 110 4.56 -17.85 8.12
C ASP A 110 3.84 -17.68 9.27
N VAL A 111 2.79 -17.98 9.29
CA VAL A 111 2.07 -17.77 10.22
C VAL A 111 2.47 -18.02 11.45
N LYS A 112 2.71 -18.92 11.75
CA LYS A 112 2.97 -19.23 12.85
C LYS A 112 3.37 -18.26 13.62
N SER A 113 3.84 -18.04 13.93
CA SER A 113 4.33 -17.31 14.64
C SER A 113 3.95 -16.18 14.91
N ASP A 114 4.02 -15.76 14.67
CA ASP A 114 3.92 -14.59 14.87
C ASP A 114 2.86 -14.08 15.07
N THR A 115 2.36 -14.40 14.75
CA THR A 115 1.31 -14.01 14.86
C THR A 115 1.01 -13.48 15.97
N SER A 116 1.24 -13.99 16.70
CA SER A 116 0.97 -13.58 17.81
C SER A 116 1.18 -12.30 17.95
N ASP A 117 2.01 -11.91 17.49
CA ASP A 117 2.30 -10.66 17.66
C ASP A 117 1.49 -9.85 16.94
N ALA A 118 0.66 -10.19 16.33
CA ALA A 118 -0.09 -9.32 15.61
C ALA A 118 -0.66 -8.52 16.56
N PRO A 119 -0.38 -7.43 16.62
CA PRO A 119 -0.79 -6.55 17.50
C PRO A 119 -2.10 -6.09 17.30
N PHE A 120 -2.74 -6.35 16.50
CA PHE A 120 -4.00 -5.78 16.45
C PHE A 120 -5.01 -6.79 16.60
#